data_d6b59d847755ac1bf333b371faf1e1a5
#
_entry.id   d6b59d847755ac1bf333b371faf1e1a5
#
_cell.length_a   1.000
_cell.length_b   1.000
_cell.length_c   1.000
_cell.angle_alpha   90.00
_cell.angle_beta   90.00
_cell.angle_gamma   90.00
#
_symmetry.space_group_name_H-M   'P 1'
#
loop_
_entity.id
_entity.type
_entity.pdbx_description
1 polymer ?
#
loop_
_entity_poly.entity_id
_entity_poly.type
_entity_poly.pdbx_seq_one_letter_code
_entity_poly.pdbx_strand_id
1 'polypeptide(L)'
;MSIEFCIPPNHPALPGHFPDNPIVPAVVIIQEVARRLTDLTGRQIDEVRQLRLQQPVLPGQRITMSCEPRGSNAWRVTLAAEAEVLARGVFAERSESLAAPEQGAVGGDLPRSASAAYRLLPHADDMALIDTFETDDIGKAHTSILYVAGHPLEEAGHLLPWVSLEYAAQLYGCHSLLSNQVTSSGEAMGGAFIVMVRTLRINVDRPLRSGQRVDLTLQVLSEQGAAAQCEFDARVGADTWCRGAFTVVSGD
;
A
#
# COMPACT_ATOMS: atom_id res chain seq x y z
N MET A 1 -17.01 -16.68 11.12
CA MET A 1 -17.91 -15.51 11.13
C MET A 1 -17.93 -14.93 9.73
N SER A 2 -19.07 -14.38 9.30
CA SER A 2 -19.20 -13.78 7.96
C SER A 2 -19.91 -12.44 8.07
N ILE A 3 -19.41 -11.43 7.33
CA ILE A 3 -19.97 -10.07 7.29
C ILE A 3 -19.98 -9.62 5.84
N GLU A 4 -21.01 -8.88 5.45
CA GLU A 4 -21.08 -8.20 4.16
C GLU A 4 -20.75 -6.72 4.28
N PHE A 5 -20.07 -6.18 3.28
CA PHE A 5 -19.80 -4.77 3.14
C PHE A 5 -19.57 -4.38 1.67
N CYS A 6 -19.47 -3.10 1.41
CA CYS A 6 -18.99 -2.54 0.15
C CYS A 6 -18.13 -1.31 0.42
N ILE A 7 -17.25 -0.99 -0.50
CA ILE A 7 -16.56 0.31 -0.51
C ILE A 7 -17.42 1.26 -1.35
N PRO A 8 -17.88 2.39 -0.76
CA PRO A 8 -18.82 3.29 -1.45
C PRO A 8 -18.24 3.81 -2.77
N PRO A 9 -19.05 3.95 -3.83
CA PRO A 9 -18.59 4.50 -5.12
C PRO A 9 -18.05 5.93 -5.06
N ASN A 10 -18.38 6.67 -4.00
CA ASN A 10 -17.90 8.04 -3.76
C ASN A 10 -16.72 8.10 -2.76
N HIS A 11 -16.02 6.98 -2.54
CA HIS A 11 -14.83 6.98 -1.68
C HIS A 11 -13.76 7.91 -2.25
N PRO A 12 -13.14 8.79 -1.43
CA PRO A 12 -12.21 9.84 -1.91
C PRO A 12 -11.00 9.31 -2.70
N ALA A 13 -10.56 8.09 -2.43
CA ALA A 13 -9.41 7.49 -3.12
C ALA A 13 -9.73 6.96 -4.53
N LEU A 14 -11.00 6.93 -4.96
CA LEU A 14 -11.37 6.32 -6.24
C LEU A 14 -11.11 7.21 -7.47
N PRO A 15 -11.38 8.54 -7.45
CA PRO A 15 -11.25 9.37 -8.64
C PRO A 15 -9.86 9.33 -9.27
N GLY A 16 -8.81 9.28 -8.46
CA GLY A 16 -7.42 9.23 -8.95
C GLY A 16 -6.80 7.83 -8.96
N HIS A 17 -7.52 6.78 -8.52
CA HIS A 17 -7.02 5.41 -8.54
C HIS A 17 -7.61 4.65 -9.73
N PHE A 18 -6.95 4.85 -10.86
CA PHE A 18 -7.25 4.45 -12.23
C PHE A 18 -8.52 5.13 -12.77
N PRO A 19 -8.43 6.43 -13.18
CA PRO A 19 -9.58 7.25 -13.55
C PRO A 19 -10.53 6.62 -14.56
N ASP A 20 -9.99 5.93 -15.57
CA ASP A 20 -10.79 5.30 -16.64
C ASP A 20 -11.37 3.93 -16.26
N ASN A 21 -10.83 3.31 -15.22
CA ASN A 21 -11.27 2.01 -14.72
C ASN A 21 -11.08 1.94 -13.19
N PRO A 22 -11.91 2.63 -12.39
CA PRO A 22 -11.70 2.76 -10.97
C PRO A 22 -11.78 1.40 -10.26
N ILE A 23 -10.70 1.08 -9.56
CA ILE A 23 -10.60 -0.06 -8.65
C ILE A 23 -10.29 0.43 -7.24
N VAL A 24 -10.69 -0.32 -6.24
CA VAL A 24 -10.44 0.02 -4.85
C VAL A 24 -8.96 -0.21 -4.52
N PRO A 25 -8.22 0.81 -3.99
CA PRO A 25 -6.85 0.62 -3.54
C PRO A 25 -6.73 -0.50 -2.51
N ALA A 26 -5.64 -1.30 -2.60
CA ALA A 26 -5.40 -2.41 -1.67
C ALA A 26 -5.39 -1.95 -0.20
N VAL A 27 -4.86 -0.77 0.06
CA VAL A 27 -4.81 -0.18 1.41
C VAL A 27 -6.21 0.07 1.98
N VAL A 28 -7.17 0.53 1.18
CA VAL A 28 -8.56 0.76 1.59
C VAL A 28 -9.22 -0.56 2.00
N ILE A 29 -8.97 -1.63 1.23
CA ILE A 29 -9.46 -2.98 1.56
C ILE A 29 -8.86 -3.46 2.89
N ILE A 30 -7.55 -3.28 3.07
CA ILE A 30 -6.84 -3.69 4.29
C ILE A 30 -7.38 -2.93 5.52
N GLN A 31 -7.55 -1.61 5.42
CA GLN A 31 -8.09 -0.77 6.50
C GLN A 31 -9.50 -1.23 6.89
N GLU A 32 -10.37 -1.44 5.91
CA GLU A 32 -11.75 -1.86 6.17
C GLU A 32 -11.83 -3.24 6.82
N VAL A 33 -11.01 -4.19 6.38
CA VAL A 33 -10.92 -5.53 6.99
C VAL A 33 -10.38 -5.44 8.41
N ALA A 34 -9.30 -4.68 8.63
CA ALA A 34 -8.69 -4.52 9.96
C ALA A 34 -9.69 -3.89 10.94
N ARG A 35 -10.38 -2.82 10.54
CA ARG A 35 -11.42 -2.16 11.32
C ARG A 35 -12.55 -3.14 11.73
N ARG A 36 -13.09 -3.88 10.76
CA ARG A 36 -14.16 -4.85 11.01
C ARG A 36 -13.73 -5.98 11.93
N LEU A 37 -12.51 -6.48 11.76
CA LEU A 37 -11.96 -7.49 12.67
C LEU A 37 -11.78 -6.94 14.08
N THR A 38 -11.32 -5.70 14.21
CA THR A 38 -11.20 -5.02 15.50
C THR A 38 -12.57 -4.91 16.18
N ASP A 39 -13.60 -4.47 15.46
CA ASP A 39 -14.97 -4.37 15.95
C ASP A 39 -15.53 -5.73 16.40
N LEU A 40 -15.27 -6.79 15.63
CA LEU A 40 -15.76 -8.15 15.90
C LEU A 40 -15.08 -8.84 17.07
N THR A 41 -13.78 -8.58 17.25
CA THR A 41 -12.93 -9.39 18.12
C THR A 41 -12.50 -8.64 19.37
N GLY A 42 -12.64 -7.30 19.37
CA GLY A 42 -12.08 -6.42 20.40
C GLY A 42 -10.55 -6.39 20.41
N ARG A 43 -9.90 -6.95 19.36
CA ARG A 43 -8.45 -7.03 19.23
C ARG A 43 -7.96 -6.01 18.23
N GLN A 44 -6.87 -5.32 18.54
CA GLN A 44 -6.27 -4.37 17.66
C GLN A 44 -5.50 -5.08 16.52
N ILE A 45 -5.97 -4.91 15.30
CA ILE A 45 -5.31 -5.52 14.14
C ILE A 45 -4.23 -4.57 13.63
N ASP A 46 -2.97 -5.02 13.68
CA ASP A 46 -1.79 -4.23 13.33
C ASP A 46 -0.77 -4.99 12.47
N GLU A 47 -1.13 -6.20 12.03
CA GLU A 47 -0.31 -7.00 11.13
C GLU A 47 -1.18 -7.69 10.07
N VAL A 48 -0.68 -7.69 8.82
CA VAL A 48 -1.20 -8.48 7.71
C VAL A 48 -0.10 -9.39 7.19
N ARG A 49 -0.43 -10.65 6.93
CA ARG A 49 0.49 -11.66 6.41
C ARG A 49 -0.10 -12.40 5.23
N GLN A 50 0.70 -12.60 4.18
CA GLN A 50 0.36 -13.44 3.02
C GLN A 50 -1.02 -13.10 2.41
N LEU A 51 -1.36 -11.80 2.34
CA LEU A 51 -2.57 -11.34 1.68
C LEU A 51 -2.37 -11.40 0.16
N ARG A 52 -3.06 -12.31 -0.48
CA ARG A 52 -3.12 -12.43 -1.95
C ARG A 52 -4.34 -11.66 -2.45
N LEU A 53 -4.11 -10.75 -3.38
CA LEU A 53 -5.13 -10.03 -4.12
C LEU A 53 -5.30 -10.76 -5.46
N GLN A 54 -6.41 -11.46 -5.63
CA GLN A 54 -6.64 -12.36 -6.77
C GLN A 54 -7.48 -11.70 -7.87
N GLN A 55 -8.37 -10.81 -7.46
CA GLN A 55 -9.23 -10.04 -8.35
C GLN A 55 -9.32 -8.60 -7.86
N PRO A 56 -9.44 -7.61 -8.74
CA PRO A 56 -9.71 -6.24 -8.33
C PRO A 56 -11.07 -6.13 -7.63
N VAL A 57 -11.10 -5.31 -6.58
CA VAL A 57 -12.34 -4.93 -5.91
C VAL A 57 -12.90 -3.70 -6.59
N LEU A 58 -14.17 -3.74 -7.01
CA LEU A 58 -14.84 -2.64 -7.68
C LEU A 58 -15.62 -1.76 -6.71
N PRO A 59 -15.72 -0.45 -6.99
CA PRO A 59 -16.55 0.46 -6.21
C PRO A 59 -18.01 -0.02 -6.14
N GLY A 60 -18.60 -0.01 -4.94
CA GLY A 60 -19.98 -0.45 -4.72
C GLY A 60 -20.20 -1.96 -4.79
N GLN A 61 -19.17 -2.76 -5.11
CA GLN A 61 -19.28 -4.22 -5.14
C GLN A 61 -19.61 -4.76 -3.75
N ARG A 62 -20.58 -5.66 -3.65
CA ARG A 62 -20.90 -6.36 -2.40
C ARG A 62 -19.85 -7.42 -2.13
N ILE A 63 -19.21 -7.32 -0.98
CA ILE A 63 -18.12 -8.19 -0.56
C ILE A 63 -18.57 -8.96 0.68
N THR A 64 -18.40 -10.26 0.64
CA THR A 64 -18.55 -11.12 1.82
C THR A 64 -17.16 -11.37 2.42
N MET A 65 -16.94 -10.91 3.63
CA MET A 65 -15.76 -11.22 4.44
C MET A 65 -16.03 -12.40 5.33
N SER A 66 -15.32 -13.50 5.15
CA SER A 66 -15.30 -14.65 6.07
C SER A 66 -14.02 -14.62 6.89
N CYS A 67 -14.13 -14.83 8.20
CA CYS A 67 -12.97 -14.88 9.09
C CYS A 67 -12.99 -16.14 9.97
N GLU A 68 -11.83 -16.79 10.06
CA GLU A 68 -11.59 -18.01 10.84
C GLU A 68 -10.42 -17.75 11.80
N PRO A 69 -10.56 -18.01 13.11
CA PRO A 69 -9.45 -17.88 14.06
C PRO A 69 -8.25 -18.76 13.68
N ARG A 70 -7.03 -18.21 13.86
CA ARG A 70 -5.76 -18.92 13.73
C ARG A 70 -4.90 -18.68 14.98
N GLY A 71 -5.12 -19.48 16.02
CA GLY A 71 -4.55 -19.26 17.33
C GLY A 71 -5.30 -18.19 18.11
N SER A 72 -4.61 -17.51 19.02
CA SER A 72 -5.20 -16.55 19.98
C SER A 72 -5.33 -15.13 19.47
N ASN A 73 -4.52 -14.75 18.46
CA ASN A 73 -4.34 -13.35 18.04
C ASN A 73 -4.30 -13.17 16.52
N ALA A 74 -4.73 -14.14 15.74
CA ALA A 74 -4.74 -14.07 14.29
C ALA A 74 -6.02 -14.67 13.69
N TRP A 75 -6.37 -14.19 12.50
CA TRP A 75 -7.55 -14.63 11.74
C TRP A 75 -7.19 -14.81 10.28
N ARG A 76 -7.60 -15.95 9.72
CA ARG A 76 -7.63 -16.11 8.26
C ARG A 76 -8.84 -15.36 7.75
N VAL A 77 -8.63 -14.45 6.82
CA VAL A 77 -9.68 -13.69 6.15
C VAL A 77 -9.75 -14.12 4.69
N THR A 78 -10.97 -14.30 4.21
CA THR A 78 -11.28 -14.48 2.78
C THR A 78 -12.34 -13.45 2.41
N LEU A 79 -12.05 -12.68 1.37
CA LEU A 79 -13.00 -11.77 0.74
C LEU A 79 -13.50 -12.39 -0.54
N ALA A 80 -14.80 -12.42 -0.72
CA ALA A 80 -15.43 -12.96 -1.93
C ALA A 80 -16.57 -12.05 -2.40
N ALA A 81 -16.79 -12.03 -3.70
CA ALA A 81 -17.99 -11.45 -4.29
C ALA A 81 -18.64 -12.52 -5.19
N GLU A 82 -19.94 -12.73 -5.00
CA GLU A 82 -20.67 -13.83 -5.65
C GLU A 82 -19.96 -15.17 -5.40
N ALA A 83 -19.41 -15.81 -6.43
CA ALA A 83 -18.69 -17.08 -6.33
C ALA A 83 -17.17 -16.93 -6.42
N GLU A 84 -16.63 -15.70 -6.58
CA GLU A 84 -15.22 -15.43 -6.81
C GLU A 84 -14.51 -14.97 -5.54
N VAL A 85 -13.30 -15.51 -5.33
CA VAL A 85 -12.42 -15.05 -4.25
C VAL A 85 -11.64 -13.83 -4.73
N LEU A 86 -11.88 -12.69 -4.07
CA LEU A 86 -11.18 -11.42 -4.35
C LEU A 86 -9.83 -11.36 -3.66
N ALA A 87 -9.80 -11.75 -2.39
CA ALA A 87 -8.57 -11.72 -1.59
C ALA A 87 -8.58 -12.77 -0.48
N ARG A 88 -7.38 -13.22 -0.07
CA ARG A 88 -7.19 -14.12 1.06
C ARG A 88 -5.87 -13.87 1.77
N GLY A 89 -5.92 -13.77 3.11
CA GLY A 89 -4.72 -13.53 3.91
C GLY A 89 -4.93 -13.80 5.39
N VAL A 90 -3.95 -13.41 6.19
CA VAL A 90 -4.00 -13.49 7.66
C VAL A 90 -3.87 -12.09 8.23
N PHE A 91 -4.77 -11.72 9.11
CA PHE A 91 -4.77 -10.50 9.89
C PHE A 91 -4.52 -10.84 11.35
N ALA A 92 -3.70 -10.08 12.03
CA ALA A 92 -3.28 -10.40 13.39
C ALA A 92 -3.09 -9.17 14.27
N GLU A 93 -3.21 -9.39 15.58
CA GLU A 93 -2.68 -8.52 16.63
C GLU A 93 -1.25 -8.98 16.93
N ARG A 94 -0.27 -8.07 16.86
CA ARG A 94 1.10 -8.39 17.28
C ARG A 94 1.26 -8.31 18.79
N SER A 95 2.18 -9.10 19.28
CA SER A 95 2.62 -9.06 20.69
C SER A 95 3.84 -8.17 20.92
N GLU A 96 4.52 -7.75 19.85
CA GLU A 96 5.79 -7.02 19.93
C GLU A 96 5.72 -5.69 19.20
N SER A 97 6.35 -4.65 19.77
CA SER A 97 6.54 -3.35 19.13
C SER A 97 7.38 -3.47 17.83
N LEU A 98 7.18 -2.56 16.86
CA LEU A 98 8.07 -2.42 15.72
C LEU A 98 9.43 -1.91 16.21
N ALA A 99 10.45 -2.76 16.14
CA ALA A 99 11.82 -2.34 16.43
C ALA A 99 12.27 -1.27 15.41
N ALA A 100 13.05 -0.29 15.86
CA ALA A 100 13.71 0.63 14.95
C ALA A 100 14.67 -0.16 14.06
N PRO A 101 14.65 0.03 12.72
CA PRO A 101 15.60 -0.61 11.83
C PRO A 101 16.99 -0.01 11.99
N GLU A 102 18.00 -0.75 11.61
CA GLU A 102 19.35 -0.19 11.42
C GLU A 102 19.30 0.90 10.34
N GLN A 103 19.85 2.06 10.66
CA GLN A 103 19.85 3.22 9.76
C GLN A 103 20.82 2.97 8.60
N GLY A 104 20.29 2.69 7.42
CA GLY A 104 21.04 2.84 6.16
C GLY A 104 20.65 4.15 5.50
N ALA A 105 21.55 5.11 5.46
CA ALA A 105 21.34 6.31 4.63
C ALA A 105 21.21 5.87 3.16
N VAL A 106 20.25 6.47 2.44
CA VAL A 106 20.22 6.38 0.99
C VAL A 106 21.27 7.35 0.49
N GLY A 107 22.39 6.84 -0.01
CA GLY A 107 23.34 7.64 -0.79
C GLY A 107 22.79 7.69 -2.21
N GLY A 108 21.86 8.58 -2.47
CA GLY A 108 21.18 8.67 -3.75
C GLY A 108 21.55 9.92 -4.55
N ASP A 109 21.12 9.89 -5.82
CA ASP A 109 21.09 11.06 -6.71
C ASP A 109 20.31 12.23 -6.08
N LEU A 110 20.42 13.40 -6.69
CA LEU A 110 19.58 14.55 -6.31
C LEU A 110 18.08 14.19 -6.42
N PRO A 111 17.22 14.74 -5.53
CA PRO A 111 15.77 14.51 -5.60
C PRO A 111 15.20 14.81 -6.97
N ARG A 112 14.41 13.89 -7.50
CA ARG A 112 13.74 13.98 -8.81
C ARG A 112 12.25 14.22 -8.61
N SER A 113 11.64 15.01 -9.50
CA SER A 113 10.18 15.15 -9.51
C SER A 113 9.49 13.89 -10.02
N ALA A 114 8.46 13.45 -9.32
CA ALA A 114 7.64 12.32 -9.73
C ALA A 114 6.64 12.66 -10.85
N SER A 115 6.47 13.93 -11.20
CA SER A 115 5.49 14.39 -12.20
C SER A 115 5.67 13.74 -13.57
N ALA A 116 6.89 13.41 -13.97
CA ALA A 116 7.16 12.71 -15.22
C ALA A 116 6.71 11.24 -15.16
N ALA A 117 6.86 10.58 -14.00
CA ALA A 117 6.42 9.22 -13.79
C ALA A 117 4.88 9.12 -13.81
N TYR A 118 4.17 10.07 -13.21
CA TYR A 118 2.69 10.08 -13.19
C TYR A 118 2.02 10.28 -14.57
N ARG A 119 2.77 10.67 -15.60
CA ARG A 119 2.26 10.64 -16.98
C ARG A 119 2.13 9.22 -17.54
N LEU A 120 2.80 8.27 -16.92
CA LEU A 120 2.89 6.87 -17.33
C LEU A 120 2.29 5.92 -16.29
N LEU A 121 2.18 6.36 -15.03
CA LEU A 121 1.50 5.63 -13.97
C LEU A 121 -0.02 5.83 -14.09
N PRO A 122 -0.82 4.84 -13.69
CA PRO A 122 -2.27 4.92 -13.77
C PRO A 122 -2.91 5.80 -12.69
N HIS A 123 -2.11 6.33 -11.77
CA HIS A 123 -2.59 7.22 -10.70
C HIS A 123 -2.65 8.67 -11.21
N ALA A 124 -3.70 9.39 -10.81
CA ALA A 124 -3.90 10.78 -11.19
C ALA A 124 -4.46 11.62 -10.03
N ASP A 125 -4.54 12.93 -10.24
CA ASP A 125 -5.12 13.90 -9.33
C ASP A 125 -4.64 13.73 -7.88
N ASP A 126 -5.56 13.69 -6.91
CA ASP A 126 -5.24 13.58 -5.50
C ASP A 126 -4.63 12.22 -5.10
N MET A 127 -4.67 11.21 -5.99
CA MET A 127 -3.98 9.92 -5.80
C MET A 127 -2.58 9.88 -6.39
N ALA A 128 -2.05 10.96 -6.92
CA ALA A 128 -0.62 11.11 -7.22
C ALA A 128 0.12 11.54 -5.94
N LEU A 129 0.51 10.58 -5.12
CA LEU A 129 0.89 10.79 -3.72
C LEU A 129 2.38 11.12 -3.48
N ILE A 130 3.23 10.96 -4.50
CA ILE A 130 4.67 11.19 -4.41
C ILE A 130 5.02 12.45 -5.21
N ASP A 131 5.58 13.46 -4.56
CA ASP A 131 6.02 14.69 -5.22
C ASP A 131 7.45 14.55 -5.77
N THR A 132 8.35 14.08 -4.91
CA THR A 132 9.77 13.91 -5.22
C THR A 132 10.29 12.60 -4.65
N PHE A 133 11.31 12.06 -5.27
CA PHE A 133 11.97 10.85 -4.79
C PHE A 133 13.45 10.82 -5.20
N GLU A 134 14.22 10.02 -4.47
CA GLU A 134 15.61 9.70 -4.73
C GLU A 134 15.73 8.22 -5.02
N THR A 135 16.69 7.83 -5.85
CA THR A 135 16.95 6.42 -6.15
C THR A 135 18.44 6.18 -6.29
N ASP A 136 18.89 4.97 -6.07
CA ASP A 136 20.25 4.53 -6.31
C ASP A 136 20.32 3.39 -7.33
N ASP A 137 21.52 3.02 -7.73
CA ASP A 137 21.78 1.97 -8.73
C ASP A 137 21.54 0.54 -8.20
N ILE A 138 21.28 0.38 -6.91
CA ILE A 138 21.08 -0.94 -6.28
C ILE A 138 19.60 -1.22 -5.96
N GLY A 139 18.68 -0.46 -6.57
CA GLY A 139 17.25 -0.67 -6.44
C GLY A 139 16.64 -0.12 -5.15
N LYS A 140 17.30 0.83 -4.49
CA LYS A 140 16.77 1.53 -3.32
C LYS A 140 16.20 2.88 -3.74
N ALA A 141 15.01 3.20 -3.24
CA ALA A 141 14.35 4.46 -3.46
C ALA A 141 13.87 5.08 -2.14
N HIS A 142 13.83 6.40 -2.09
CA HIS A 142 13.40 7.15 -0.91
C HIS A 142 12.50 8.31 -1.30
N THR A 143 11.52 8.61 -0.43
CA THR A 143 10.69 9.81 -0.53
C THR A 143 10.32 10.32 0.86
N SER A 144 10.06 11.63 0.96
CA SER A 144 9.55 12.27 2.17
C SER A 144 8.24 12.96 1.84
N ILE A 145 7.14 12.48 2.41
CA ILE A 145 5.78 12.89 2.10
C ILE A 145 5.24 13.76 3.24
N LEU A 146 4.82 14.98 2.94
CA LEU A 146 4.12 15.85 3.88
C LEU A 146 2.63 15.52 3.85
N TYR A 147 2.08 15.09 4.98
CA TYR A 147 0.63 14.93 5.08
C TYR A 147 -0.05 16.29 5.24
N VAL A 148 -1.00 16.56 4.37
CA VAL A 148 -1.90 17.72 4.43
C VAL A 148 -3.33 17.21 4.54
N ALA A 149 -4.16 17.86 5.34
CA ALA A 149 -5.57 17.50 5.51
C ALA A 149 -6.33 17.51 4.17
N GLY A 150 -7.27 16.60 4.02
CA GLY A 150 -7.96 16.34 2.75
C GLY A 150 -7.32 15.27 1.89
N HIS A 151 -6.35 14.53 2.43
CA HIS A 151 -5.73 13.40 1.74
C HIS A 151 -6.76 12.31 1.40
N PRO A 152 -6.78 11.74 0.16
CA PRO A 152 -7.82 10.82 -0.29
C PRO A 152 -7.91 9.51 0.52
N LEU A 153 -6.85 9.14 1.24
CA LEU A 153 -6.80 7.98 2.13
C LEU A 153 -6.91 8.36 3.62
N GLU A 154 -7.36 9.59 3.90
CA GLU A 154 -7.58 10.08 5.25
C GLU A 154 -8.81 9.41 5.88
N GLU A 155 -8.72 9.03 7.15
CA GLU A 155 -9.82 8.51 7.94
C GLU A 155 -9.99 9.36 9.20
N ALA A 156 -11.17 9.94 9.38
CA ALA A 156 -11.51 10.80 10.52
C ALA A 156 -10.48 11.90 10.85
N GLY A 157 -9.91 12.55 9.82
CA GLY A 157 -8.94 13.64 9.98
C GLY A 157 -7.50 13.19 10.24
N HIS A 158 -7.20 11.90 10.05
CA HIS A 158 -5.87 11.34 10.26
C HIS A 158 -5.49 10.37 9.13
N LEU A 159 -4.18 10.24 8.88
CA LEU A 159 -3.68 9.12 8.09
C LEU A 159 -3.27 7.96 9.00
N LEU A 160 -3.78 6.78 8.69
CA LEU A 160 -3.38 5.55 9.33
C LEU A 160 -2.13 4.96 8.68
N PRO A 161 -1.27 4.26 9.44
CA PRO A 161 -0.01 3.75 8.89
C PRO A 161 -0.14 2.79 7.71
N TRP A 162 -1.31 2.19 7.49
CA TRP A 162 -1.59 1.33 6.33
C TRP A 162 -1.32 2.02 4.98
N VAL A 163 -1.49 3.36 4.91
CA VAL A 163 -1.29 4.16 3.69
C VAL A 163 0.14 4.02 3.13
N SER A 164 1.11 3.66 3.97
CA SER A 164 2.50 3.45 3.56
C SER A 164 2.64 2.37 2.49
N LEU A 165 1.73 1.41 2.40
CA LEU A 165 1.72 0.41 1.34
C LEU A 165 1.45 1.07 -0.03
N GLU A 166 0.53 2.02 -0.10
CA GLU A 166 0.22 2.77 -1.30
C GLU A 166 1.40 3.66 -1.71
N TYR A 167 1.98 4.39 -0.75
CA TYR A 167 3.19 5.18 -0.99
C TYR A 167 4.34 4.31 -1.53
N ALA A 168 4.55 3.12 -0.94
CA ALA A 168 5.59 2.21 -1.39
C ALA A 168 5.34 1.67 -2.80
N ALA A 169 4.09 1.36 -3.15
CA ALA A 169 3.73 0.90 -4.49
C ALA A 169 3.95 1.98 -5.55
N GLN A 170 3.56 3.23 -5.26
CA GLN A 170 3.79 4.35 -6.17
C GLN A 170 5.28 4.72 -6.28
N LEU A 171 6.04 4.65 -5.16
CA LEU A 171 7.48 4.86 -5.18
C LEU A 171 8.19 3.80 -6.04
N TYR A 172 7.76 2.52 -5.97
CA TYR A 172 8.24 1.48 -6.87
C TYR A 172 7.93 1.84 -8.34
N GLY A 173 6.72 2.30 -8.64
CA GLY A 173 6.34 2.74 -9.98
C GLY A 173 7.26 3.86 -10.50
N CYS A 174 7.52 4.88 -9.68
CA CYS A 174 8.43 5.97 -10.03
C CYS A 174 9.87 5.47 -10.27
N HIS A 175 10.36 4.57 -9.42
CA HIS A 175 11.70 3.97 -9.55
C HIS A 175 11.82 3.12 -10.83
N SER A 176 10.87 2.22 -11.07
CA SER A 176 10.86 1.30 -12.20
C SER A 176 10.83 2.02 -13.54
N LEU A 177 10.01 3.08 -13.65
CA LEU A 177 9.94 3.88 -14.89
C LEU A 177 11.26 4.58 -15.22
N LEU A 178 12.02 5.03 -14.22
CA LEU A 178 13.34 5.61 -14.46
C LEU A 178 14.38 4.57 -14.88
N SER A 179 14.35 3.40 -14.25
CA SER A 179 15.26 2.30 -14.58
C SER A 179 15.02 1.77 -15.99
N ASN A 180 13.76 1.77 -16.45
CA ASN A 180 13.36 1.31 -17.79
C ASN A 180 13.45 2.37 -18.89
N GLN A 181 13.55 3.67 -18.57
CA GLN A 181 13.80 4.73 -19.59
C GLN A 181 15.16 4.59 -20.28
N VAL A 182 16.07 3.78 -19.74
CA VAL A 182 17.33 3.40 -20.40
C VAL A 182 17.12 2.32 -21.45
N THR A 183 15.98 1.63 -21.46
CA THR A 183 15.69 0.51 -22.39
C THR A 183 14.37 0.71 -23.13
N SER A 184 14.41 1.54 -24.18
CA SER A 184 13.50 1.53 -25.35
C SER A 184 11.99 1.75 -25.19
N SER A 185 11.45 2.57 -26.15
CA SER A 185 10.07 2.79 -26.58
C SER A 185 9.08 3.33 -25.54
N GLY A 186 8.67 4.58 -25.75
CA GLY A 186 7.69 5.34 -24.97
C GLY A 186 6.23 4.81 -24.98
N GLU A 187 6.04 3.53 -24.79
CA GLU A 187 4.73 2.94 -24.53
C GLU A 187 4.45 3.06 -23.02
N ALA A 188 3.25 3.54 -22.68
CA ALA A 188 2.76 3.55 -21.32
C ALA A 188 2.83 2.12 -20.77
N MET A 189 3.57 1.93 -19.66
CA MET A 189 3.52 0.65 -18.96
C MET A 189 2.08 0.42 -18.50
N GLY A 190 1.50 -0.71 -18.84
CA GLY A 190 0.29 -1.19 -18.20
C GLY A 190 0.48 -1.13 -16.69
N GLY A 191 -0.53 -0.69 -15.93
CA GLY A 191 -0.40 -0.42 -14.50
C GLY A 191 0.25 -1.55 -13.72
N ALA A 192 1.09 -1.21 -12.76
CA ALA A 192 1.64 -2.20 -11.83
C ALA A 192 0.66 -2.41 -10.67
N PHE A 193 0.27 -3.66 -10.43
CA PHE A 193 -0.71 -4.04 -9.42
C PHE A 193 -0.05 -4.81 -8.28
N ILE A 194 -0.39 -4.47 -7.05
CA ILE A 194 -0.05 -5.29 -5.89
C ILE A 194 -0.86 -6.59 -5.98
N VAL A 195 -0.18 -7.71 -6.16
CA VAL A 195 -0.81 -9.05 -6.20
C VAL A 195 -0.67 -9.78 -4.87
N MET A 196 0.31 -9.39 -4.05
CA MET A 196 0.55 -10.02 -2.75
C MET A 196 1.18 -9.04 -1.76
N VAL A 197 0.59 -8.92 -0.59
CA VAL A 197 1.21 -8.35 0.59
C VAL A 197 1.77 -9.49 1.43
N ARG A 198 3.10 -9.65 1.43
CA ARG A 198 3.78 -10.73 2.15
C ARG A 198 3.71 -10.49 3.65
N THR A 199 4.05 -9.28 4.05
CA THR A 199 3.92 -8.77 5.42
C THR A 199 3.61 -7.28 5.38
N LEU A 200 2.79 -6.84 6.32
CA LEU A 200 2.56 -5.41 6.57
C LEU A 200 2.32 -5.25 8.06
N ARG A 201 3.17 -4.47 8.72
CA ARG A 201 3.15 -4.22 10.15
C ARG A 201 3.08 -2.74 10.41
N ILE A 202 2.16 -2.31 11.24
CA ILE A 202 1.92 -0.91 11.50
C ILE A 202 2.04 -0.58 13.00
N ASN A 203 2.29 0.68 13.29
CA ASN A 203 2.17 1.26 14.62
C ASN A 203 0.83 2.01 14.71
N VAL A 204 -0.21 1.32 15.16
CA VAL A 204 -1.59 1.85 15.22
C VAL A 204 -1.77 3.00 16.19
N ASP A 205 -0.94 3.10 17.24
CA ASP A 205 -1.04 4.12 18.27
C ASP A 205 -0.55 5.51 17.79
N ARG A 206 -0.10 5.59 16.55
CA ARG A 206 0.46 6.82 15.96
C ARG A 206 -0.19 7.19 14.62
N PRO A 207 -1.46 7.57 14.61
CA PRO A 207 -2.05 8.16 13.41
C PRO A 207 -1.34 9.49 13.10
N LEU A 208 -1.07 9.73 11.82
CA LEU A 208 -0.40 10.94 11.36
C LEU A 208 -1.38 12.11 11.37
N ARG A 209 -0.91 13.27 11.82
CA ARG A 209 -1.66 14.53 11.80
C ARG A 209 -1.15 15.43 10.69
N SER A 210 -2.01 16.29 10.16
CA SER A 210 -1.64 17.29 9.16
C SER A 210 -0.43 18.11 9.60
N GLY A 211 0.51 18.34 8.69
CA GLY A 211 1.80 19.00 8.94
C GLY A 211 2.94 18.06 9.33
N GLN A 212 2.67 16.77 9.57
CA GLN A 212 3.72 15.79 9.83
C GLN A 212 4.23 15.15 8.53
N ARG A 213 5.47 14.62 8.57
CA ARG A 213 6.10 13.95 7.44
C ARG A 213 6.28 12.46 7.68
N VAL A 214 6.14 11.71 6.60
CA VAL A 214 6.52 10.30 6.51
C VAL A 214 7.75 10.20 5.63
N ASP A 215 8.84 9.66 6.16
CA ASP A 215 10.02 9.27 5.41
C ASP A 215 9.90 7.80 5.06
N LEU A 216 9.87 7.49 3.76
CA LEU A 216 9.68 6.13 3.27
C LEU A 216 10.87 5.71 2.44
N THR A 217 11.42 4.55 2.77
CA THR A 217 12.49 3.89 2.01
C THR A 217 11.95 2.59 1.45
N LEU A 218 12.16 2.35 0.17
CA LEU A 218 11.85 1.14 -0.56
C LEU A 218 13.13 0.45 -1.00
N GLN A 219 13.17 -0.88 -0.97
CA GLN A 219 14.19 -1.72 -1.56
C GLN A 219 13.56 -2.72 -2.51
N VAL A 220 13.97 -2.71 -3.77
CA VAL A 220 13.66 -3.79 -4.73
C VAL A 220 14.58 -4.95 -4.46
N LEU A 221 14.01 -6.10 -4.07
CA LEU A 221 14.75 -7.31 -3.72
C LEU A 221 15.04 -8.19 -4.93
N SER A 222 14.09 -8.26 -5.85
CA SER A 222 14.20 -9.03 -7.09
C SER A 222 13.19 -8.56 -8.12
N GLU A 223 13.58 -8.66 -9.39
CA GLU A 223 12.71 -8.46 -10.54
C GLU A 223 12.81 -9.69 -11.44
N GLN A 224 11.68 -10.28 -11.82
CA GLN A 224 11.61 -11.46 -12.69
C GLN A 224 10.43 -11.31 -13.65
N GLY A 225 10.72 -11.05 -14.93
CA GLY A 225 9.70 -10.75 -15.93
C GLY A 225 8.89 -9.51 -15.52
N ALA A 226 7.57 -9.66 -15.49
CA ALA A 226 6.65 -8.59 -15.06
C ALA A 226 6.51 -8.44 -13.53
N ALA A 227 7.13 -9.32 -12.73
CA ALA A 227 6.96 -9.33 -11.27
C ALA A 227 8.18 -8.74 -10.55
N ALA A 228 7.91 -7.89 -9.53
CA ALA A 228 8.93 -7.38 -8.61
C ALA A 228 8.55 -7.67 -7.16
N GLN A 229 9.55 -7.97 -6.34
CA GLN A 229 9.43 -8.11 -4.89
C GLN A 229 10.11 -6.93 -4.21
N CYS A 230 9.37 -6.28 -3.34
CA CYS A 230 9.82 -5.07 -2.65
C CYS A 230 9.64 -5.20 -1.14
N GLU A 231 10.54 -4.54 -0.40
CA GLU A 231 10.40 -4.25 1.02
C GLU A 231 10.41 -2.75 1.24
N PHE A 232 9.73 -2.28 2.28
CA PHE A 232 9.76 -0.86 2.64
C PHE A 232 9.71 -0.64 4.15
N ASP A 233 10.21 0.51 4.55
CA ASP A 233 10.16 1.05 5.90
C ASP A 233 9.67 2.50 5.83
N ALA A 234 8.61 2.81 6.58
CA ALA A 234 8.05 4.14 6.69
C ALA A 234 8.20 4.63 8.13
N ARG A 235 8.65 5.88 8.29
CA ARG A 235 8.96 6.50 9.57
C ARG A 235 8.28 7.85 9.75
N VAL A 236 8.01 8.18 11.00
CA VAL A 236 7.61 9.51 11.43
C VAL A 236 8.60 9.98 12.49
N GLY A 237 9.52 10.85 12.12
CA GLY A 237 10.68 11.17 12.93
C GLY A 237 11.60 9.96 13.13
N ALA A 238 11.90 9.63 14.39
CA ALA A 238 12.76 8.47 14.73
C ALA A 238 11.99 7.12 14.80
N ASP A 239 10.67 7.15 14.77
CA ASP A 239 9.86 5.98 15.03
C ASP A 239 9.44 5.26 13.75
N THR A 240 9.53 3.94 13.74
CA THR A 240 8.94 3.12 12.67
C THR A 240 7.42 3.24 12.75
N TRP A 241 6.82 3.74 11.66
CA TRP A 241 5.38 3.93 11.51
C TRP A 241 4.72 2.73 10.84
N CYS A 242 5.38 2.23 9.78
CA CYS A 242 4.95 1.04 9.05
C CYS A 242 6.15 0.34 8.43
N ARG A 243 6.07 -0.98 8.32
CA ARG A 243 7.04 -1.80 7.57
C ARG A 243 6.30 -2.88 6.79
N GLY A 244 6.75 -3.13 5.58
CA GLY A 244 6.09 -4.14 4.76
C GLY A 244 6.97 -4.74 3.69
N ALA A 245 6.47 -5.85 3.16
CA ALA A 245 7.00 -6.52 1.98
C ALA A 245 5.84 -6.93 1.07
N PHE A 246 5.96 -6.65 -0.23
CA PHE A 246 4.91 -6.91 -1.20
C PHE A 246 5.47 -7.37 -2.54
N THR A 247 4.59 -7.89 -3.38
CA THR A 247 4.89 -8.24 -4.77
C THR A 247 3.94 -7.47 -5.67
N VAL A 248 4.50 -6.83 -6.69
CA VAL A 248 3.76 -6.20 -7.78
C VAL A 248 3.93 -7.00 -9.06
N VAL A 249 2.96 -6.89 -9.94
CA VAL A 249 3.03 -7.42 -11.31
C VAL A 249 2.62 -6.29 -12.25
N SER A 250 3.44 -6.01 -13.25
CA SER A 250 3.09 -5.09 -14.32
C SER A 250 2.07 -5.78 -15.24
N GLY A 251 0.95 -5.10 -15.52
CA GLY A 251 0.00 -5.52 -16.55
C GLY A 251 0.55 -5.26 -17.95
N ASP A 252 0.13 -6.06 -18.91
CA ASP A 252 0.35 -5.83 -20.34
C ASP A 252 -0.44 -4.63 -20.84
#